data_0482b22496f8fd7b564f1c3d9c9df651
#
_entry.id   0482b22496f8fd7b564f1c3d9c9df651
#
_cell.length_a   1.000
_cell.length_b   1.000
_cell.length_c   1.000
_cell.angle_alpha   90.00
_cell.angle_beta   90.00
_cell.angle_gamma   90.00
#
_symmetry.space_group_name_H-M   'P 1'
#
loop_
_entity.id
_entity.type
_entity.pdbx_description
1 polymer ?
#
loop_
_entity_poly.entity_id
_entity_poly.type
_entity_poly.pdbx_seq_one_letter_code
_entity_poly.pdbx_strand_id
1 'polypeptide(L)'
;MKKFVMMIFIIAIMSGCATSADTESDVVYPSIDYQVNKLEPKPYIVEIEEETVALEEPWTETQNGLHNHPNGVSFISAKVKDGKKGKMIKKFAVAYNAQGEKLSRTELVDEVEVIETTPTIYADGQPVQPDAYYTSSRITRYGYDCYGCNYQNERGNTAAGIQIGNNEVRQKDGSWKTGITYEGYYIIATSQSIPMCTIVEISNHSIEGRGIKKGVPFKAIVLDRGGAITGSKIDLFVGSESDPAVSMGSKRTVDVKILDLNSRYKSGGMFNCGV
;
A
#
# COMPACT_ATOMS: atom_id res chain seq x y z
N MET A 1 6.11 -14.42 25.34
CA MET A 1 6.42 -13.37 26.34
C MET A 1 7.50 -13.91 27.29
N LYS A 2 8.74 -13.43 27.16
CA LYS A 2 9.82 -13.78 28.08
C LYS A 2 9.79 -12.77 29.21
N LYS A 3 9.45 -13.20 30.41
CA LYS A 3 9.51 -12.37 31.62
C LYS A 3 10.96 -12.31 32.09
N PHE A 4 11.54 -11.11 32.10
CA PHE A 4 12.81 -10.86 32.78
C PHE A 4 12.49 -10.36 34.19
N VAL A 5 12.86 -11.15 35.18
CA VAL A 5 12.78 -10.75 36.61
C VAL A 5 14.13 -10.15 37.00
N MET A 6 14.15 -8.85 37.22
CA MET A 6 15.31 -8.19 37.79
C MET A 6 15.07 -7.87 39.26
N MET A 7 15.80 -8.59 40.12
CA MET A 7 15.72 -8.45 41.58
C MET A 7 16.69 -7.35 42.03
N ILE A 8 16.15 -6.19 42.39
CA ILE A 8 16.95 -5.09 42.93
C ILE A 8 16.86 -5.10 44.46
N PHE A 9 18.00 -5.36 45.12
CA PHE A 9 18.13 -5.19 46.57
C PHE A 9 18.57 -3.74 46.83
N ILE A 10 17.74 -2.97 47.50
CA ILE A 10 18.12 -1.65 48.04
C ILE A 10 18.51 -1.84 49.48
N ILE A 11 19.79 -1.74 49.77
CA ILE A 11 20.36 -1.66 51.13
C ILE A 11 20.47 -0.20 51.51
N ALA A 12 19.63 0.28 52.41
CA ALA A 12 19.76 1.58 53.00
C ALA A 12 20.82 1.57 54.12
N ILE A 13 21.97 2.16 53.90
CA ILE A 13 23.00 2.35 54.91
C ILE A 13 22.74 3.71 55.59
N MET A 14 22.33 3.69 56.85
CA MET A 14 22.26 4.89 57.68
C MET A 14 23.59 5.02 58.45
N SER A 15 24.42 5.92 58.06
CA SER A 15 25.61 6.32 58.85
C SER A 15 25.27 7.46 59.77
N GLY A 16 25.29 7.16 61.07
CA GLY A 16 25.17 8.17 62.12
C GLY A 16 26.55 8.74 62.47
N CYS A 17 26.71 10.06 62.42
CA CYS A 17 27.84 10.76 63.02
C CYS A 17 27.46 11.18 64.46
N ALA A 18 28.24 10.72 65.40
CA ALA A 18 28.24 11.25 66.78
C ALA A 18 29.36 12.27 66.94
N THR A 19 29.03 13.48 67.36
CA THR A 19 30.03 14.44 67.93
C THR A 19 29.56 14.83 69.32
N SER A 20 30.45 14.60 70.28
CA SER A 20 30.34 15.01 71.69
C SER A 20 30.70 16.52 71.85
N ALA A 21 29.94 17.25 72.66
CA ALA A 21 30.42 18.41 73.39
C ALA A 21 29.58 18.61 74.67
N ASP A 22 30.26 18.60 75.80
CA ASP A 22 29.74 18.89 77.14
C ASP A 22 29.20 20.29 77.29
N THR A 23 28.01 20.40 77.92
CA THR A 23 27.79 21.40 79.00
C THR A 23 26.53 21.11 79.76
N GLU A 24 26.68 21.05 81.11
CA GLU A 24 25.57 20.85 82.06
C GLU A 24 24.52 21.92 81.97
N SER A 25 23.25 21.49 81.89
CA SER A 25 22.11 22.17 82.49
C SER A 25 21.04 21.13 82.75
N ASP A 26 20.70 20.92 84.03
CA ASP A 26 19.60 20.06 84.48
C ASP A 26 18.25 20.56 83.98
N VAL A 27 17.91 20.21 82.76
CA VAL A 27 16.53 20.28 82.26
C VAL A 27 16.02 18.87 82.18
N VAL A 28 15.17 18.49 83.12
CA VAL A 28 14.44 17.23 83.08
C VAL A 28 13.45 17.29 81.93
N TYR A 29 13.82 16.73 80.77
CA TYR A 29 12.86 16.51 79.71
C TYR A 29 12.04 15.28 80.06
N PRO A 30 10.68 15.35 79.94
CA PRO A 30 9.86 14.17 80.07
C PRO A 30 10.30 13.22 78.96
N SER A 31 10.67 11.97 79.33
CA SER A 31 10.96 10.92 78.38
C SER A 31 9.71 10.62 77.57
N ILE A 32 9.65 11.15 76.36
CA ILE A 32 8.64 10.71 75.41
C ILE A 32 9.15 9.37 74.92
N ASP A 33 8.49 8.29 75.37
CA ASP A 33 8.68 6.96 74.86
C ASP A 33 8.19 6.95 73.41
N TYR A 34 9.10 7.32 72.50
CA TYR A 34 8.87 7.01 71.09
C TYR A 34 8.91 5.51 70.88
N GLN A 35 7.76 4.87 70.93
CA GLN A 35 7.65 3.56 70.34
C GLN A 35 7.81 3.76 68.82
N VAL A 36 9.07 3.70 68.38
CA VAL A 36 9.34 3.48 66.94
C VAL A 36 8.78 2.14 66.62
N ASN A 37 7.55 2.11 66.13
CA ASN A 37 7.05 0.97 65.43
C ASN A 37 8.04 0.72 64.28
N LYS A 38 8.96 -0.21 64.44
CA LYS A 38 9.77 -0.74 63.38
C LYS A 38 8.77 -1.30 62.37
N LEU A 39 8.39 -0.50 61.37
CA LEU A 39 7.76 -0.99 60.18
C LEU A 39 8.78 -1.92 59.52
N GLU A 40 8.67 -3.21 59.83
CA GLU A 40 9.44 -4.18 59.06
C GLU A 40 9.07 -3.97 57.58
N PRO A 41 10.05 -3.70 56.73
CA PRO A 41 9.75 -3.51 55.30
C PRO A 41 9.16 -4.85 54.82
N LYS A 42 7.87 -4.83 54.52
CA LYS A 42 7.22 -5.99 53.91
C LYS A 42 7.91 -6.24 52.57
N PRO A 43 8.43 -7.43 52.33
CA PRO A 43 9.07 -7.74 51.08
C PRO A 43 8.05 -7.49 49.94
N TYR A 44 8.43 -6.68 48.97
CA TYR A 44 7.65 -6.49 47.75
C TYR A 44 8.52 -6.81 46.55
N ILE A 45 7.88 -7.26 45.47
CA ILE A 45 8.52 -7.62 44.22
C ILE A 45 8.14 -6.49 43.23
N VAL A 46 9.12 -5.95 42.53
CA VAL A 46 8.87 -4.98 41.41
C VAL A 46 9.15 -5.70 40.12
N GLU A 47 8.16 -5.72 39.24
CA GLU A 47 8.28 -6.20 37.85
C GLU A 47 8.14 -5.03 36.89
N ILE A 48 8.79 -5.14 35.72
CA ILE A 48 8.60 -4.21 34.62
C ILE A 48 7.59 -4.81 33.66
N GLU A 49 6.46 -4.15 33.51
CA GLU A 49 5.45 -4.45 32.48
C GLU A 49 5.67 -3.55 31.27
N GLU A 50 5.55 -4.10 30.06
CA GLU A 50 5.56 -3.33 28.81
C GLU A 50 4.17 -3.31 28.20
N GLU A 51 3.75 -2.12 27.78
CA GLU A 51 2.51 -1.89 27.05
C GLU A 51 2.84 -1.28 25.68
N THR A 52 2.41 -1.95 24.60
CA THR A 52 2.62 -1.45 23.26
C THR A 52 1.36 -0.73 22.78
N VAL A 53 1.51 0.54 22.44
CA VAL A 53 0.49 1.37 21.81
C VAL A 53 0.85 1.54 20.34
N ALA A 54 -0.06 1.14 19.44
CA ALA A 54 0.15 1.35 18.01
C ALA A 54 -0.01 2.84 17.66
N LEU A 55 0.88 3.35 16.82
CA LEU A 55 0.77 4.69 16.23
C LEU A 55 -0.13 4.67 14.98
N GLU A 56 -0.19 5.81 14.28
CA GLU A 56 -0.99 5.96 13.08
C GLU A 56 -0.57 5.01 11.96
N GLU A 57 -1.49 4.71 11.05
CA GLU A 57 -1.19 3.91 9.86
C GLU A 57 -0.22 4.65 8.94
N PRO A 58 0.63 3.91 8.18
CA PRO A 58 1.53 4.52 7.20
C PRO A 58 0.76 5.34 6.16
N TRP A 59 1.18 6.57 5.94
CA TRP A 59 0.67 7.40 4.84
C TRP A 59 1.39 7.06 3.53
N THR A 60 0.87 7.56 2.42
CA THR A 60 1.46 7.36 1.08
C THR A 60 2.17 8.64 0.64
N GLU A 61 3.39 8.50 0.15
CA GLU A 61 4.16 9.55 -0.50
C GLU A 61 4.51 9.17 -1.93
N THR A 62 4.50 10.15 -2.83
CA THR A 62 4.99 9.97 -4.21
C THR A 62 6.25 10.79 -4.40
N GLN A 63 7.33 10.14 -4.83
CA GLN A 63 8.60 10.78 -5.14
C GLN A 63 8.79 10.82 -6.65
N ASN A 64 8.76 12.02 -7.22
CA ASN A 64 8.94 12.24 -8.66
C ASN A 64 10.43 12.33 -9.00
N GLY A 65 10.86 11.60 -10.03
CA GLY A 65 12.19 11.76 -10.66
C GLY A 65 13.38 11.16 -9.91
N LEU A 66 13.19 10.51 -8.76
CA LEU A 66 14.29 10.01 -7.94
C LEU A 66 14.73 8.57 -8.24
N HIS A 67 13.96 7.80 -8.97
CA HIS A 67 14.22 6.37 -9.19
C HIS A 67 14.01 5.96 -10.65
N ASN A 68 14.84 6.49 -11.55
CA ASN A 68 14.88 5.98 -12.94
C ASN A 68 15.42 4.55 -12.95
N HIS A 69 14.51 3.60 -12.95
CA HIS A 69 14.89 2.19 -13.16
C HIS A 69 15.46 2.02 -14.58
N PRO A 70 16.52 1.22 -14.82
CA PRO A 70 17.08 1.01 -16.15
C PRO A 70 16.06 0.59 -17.21
N ASN A 71 15.03 -0.18 -16.81
CA ASN A 71 13.89 -0.58 -17.64
C ASN A 71 12.64 0.20 -17.31
N GLY A 72 12.76 1.37 -16.71
CA GLY A 72 11.65 2.19 -16.27
C GLY A 72 10.96 2.91 -17.44
N VAL A 73 9.67 3.12 -17.28
CA VAL A 73 8.82 3.89 -18.17
C VAL A 73 8.43 5.16 -17.43
N SER A 74 8.76 6.32 -17.96
CA SER A 74 8.71 7.62 -17.27
C SER A 74 7.36 7.95 -16.61
N PHE A 75 6.27 7.45 -17.14
CA PHE A 75 4.92 7.70 -16.64
C PHE A 75 4.35 6.55 -15.77
N ILE A 76 5.13 5.50 -15.51
CA ILE A 76 4.72 4.37 -14.65
C ILE A 76 5.20 4.62 -13.23
N SER A 77 4.27 4.62 -12.30
CA SER A 77 4.53 4.72 -10.86
C SER A 77 4.33 3.36 -10.19
N ALA A 78 5.26 2.98 -9.33
CA ALA A 78 5.12 1.78 -8.53
C ALA A 78 5.64 2.00 -7.10
N LYS A 79 5.20 1.12 -6.20
CA LYS A 79 5.69 1.11 -4.83
C LYS A 79 7.15 0.69 -4.79
N VAL A 80 8.00 1.54 -4.23
CA VAL A 80 9.45 1.30 -4.09
C VAL A 80 9.87 1.02 -2.64
N LYS A 81 9.01 1.40 -1.68
CA LYS A 81 9.25 1.13 -0.27
C LYS A 81 7.94 0.93 0.47
N ASP A 82 7.88 -0.13 1.29
CA ASP A 82 6.76 -0.34 2.20
C ASP A 82 6.84 0.58 3.40
N GLY A 83 5.71 1.19 3.75
CA GLY A 83 5.53 1.88 5.00
C GLY A 83 5.55 0.90 6.17
N LYS A 84 5.94 1.40 7.32
CA LYS A 84 5.90 0.63 8.57
C LYS A 84 5.10 1.40 9.58
N LYS A 85 4.12 0.73 10.20
CA LYS A 85 3.37 1.28 11.31
C LYS A 85 4.27 1.42 12.52
N GLY A 86 4.30 2.59 13.09
CA GLY A 86 5.03 2.89 14.31
C GLY A 86 4.34 2.31 15.54
N LYS A 87 5.07 2.33 16.64
CA LYS A 87 4.57 1.93 17.95
C LYS A 87 5.26 2.70 19.05
N MET A 88 4.55 2.92 20.13
CA MET A 88 5.09 3.44 21.37
C MET A 88 5.12 2.28 22.38
N ILE A 89 6.26 2.07 23.01
CA ILE A 89 6.42 1.07 24.08
C ILE A 89 6.57 1.83 25.39
N LYS A 90 5.54 1.71 26.23
CA LYS A 90 5.51 2.27 27.57
C LYS A 90 5.96 1.21 28.57
N LYS A 91 6.79 1.59 29.54
CA LYS A 91 7.20 0.72 30.62
C LYS A 91 6.57 1.18 31.94
N PHE A 92 6.21 0.22 32.76
CA PHE A 92 5.59 0.44 34.05
C PHE A 92 6.31 -0.36 35.11
N ALA A 93 6.68 0.29 36.21
CA ALA A 93 7.09 -0.40 37.41
C ALA A 93 5.84 -0.85 38.19
N VAL A 94 5.69 -2.14 38.37
CA VAL A 94 4.55 -2.74 39.08
C VAL A 94 5.02 -3.41 40.35
N ALA A 95 4.53 -2.94 41.47
CA ALA A 95 4.85 -3.54 42.78
C ALA A 95 3.77 -4.54 43.22
N TYR A 96 4.22 -5.69 43.71
CA TYR A 96 3.37 -6.75 44.24
C TYR A 96 3.74 -7.06 45.72
N ASN A 97 2.78 -7.46 46.55
CA ASN A 97 3.02 -7.95 47.87
C ASN A 97 3.51 -9.42 47.81
N ALA A 98 3.82 -9.97 48.99
CA ALA A 98 4.27 -11.37 49.13
C ALA A 98 3.19 -12.41 48.69
N GLN A 99 1.94 -12.03 48.61
CA GLN A 99 0.82 -12.82 48.14
C GLN A 99 0.58 -12.71 46.63
N GLY A 100 1.37 -11.89 45.94
CA GLY A 100 1.24 -11.67 44.51
C GLY A 100 0.15 -10.66 44.11
N GLU A 101 -0.39 -9.92 45.10
CA GLU A 101 -1.39 -8.89 44.82
C GLU A 101 -0.69 -7.60 44.34
N LYS A 102 -1.23 -6.96 43.28
CA LYS A 102 -0.71 -5.73 42.71
C LYS A 102 -0.97 -4.56 43.64
N LEU A 103 0.09 -3.94 44.11
CA LEU A 103 0.04 -2.77 44.99
C LEU A 103 0.02 -1.44 44.26
N SER A 104 0.83 -1.32 43.22
CA SER A 104 0.94 -0.09 42.41
C SER A 104 1.39 -0.40 40.98
N ARG A 105 1.08 0.53 40.07
CA ARG A 105 1.58 0.58 38.71
C ARG A 105 1.96 2.03 38.39
N THR A 106 3.22 2.24 38.13
CA THR A 106 3.76 3.58 37.85
C THR A 106 4.42 3.60 36.49
N GLU A 107 4.02 4.53 35.62
CA GLU A 107 4.63 4.71 34.30
C GLU A 107 6.05 5.26 34.46
N LEU A 108 7.00 4.63 33.77
CA LEU A 108 8.40 5.10 33.67
C LEU A 108 8.52 6.03 32.44
N VAL A 109 8.14 7.27 32.64
CA VAL A 109 8.00 8.27 31.56
C VAL A 109 9.31 8.45 30.77
N ASP A 110 10.45 8.41 31.44
CA ASP A 110 11.78 8.55 30.83
C ASP A 110 12.24 7.31 30.05
N GLU A 111 11.52 6.21 30.15
CA GLU A 111 11.83 4.95 29.45
C GLU A 111 10.86 4.62 28.30
N VAL A 112 10.09 5.59 27.84
CA VAL A 112 9.19 5.43 26.70
C VAL A 112 10.01 5.34 25.41
N GLU A 113 9.87 4.22 24.69
CA GLU A 113 10.46 4.02 23.37
C GLU A 113 9.45 4.33 22.29
N VAL A 114 9.78 5.21 21.34
CA VAL A 114 8.94 5.54 20.19
C VAL A 114 9.62 5.06 18.92
N ILE A 115 8.95 4.15 18.21
CA ILE A 115 9.32 3.74 16.86
C ILE A 115 8.38 4.45 15.91
N GLU A 116 8.89 5.42 15.17
CA GLU A 116 8.11 6.27 14.28
C GLU A 116 7.47 5.49 13.12
N THR A 117 6.27 5.92 12.72
CA THR A 117 5.63 5.43 11.50
C THR A 117 6.39 5.96 10.29
N THR A 118 6.65 5.08 9.32
CA THR A 118 7.30 5.47 8.06
C THR A 118 6.33 5.34 6.89
N PRO A 119 6.40 6.23 5.86
CA PRO A 119 5.47 6.20 4.74
C PRO A 119 5.71 5.03 3.79
N THR A 120 4.66 4.64 3.09
CA THR A 120 4.75 3.87 1.86
C THR A 120 5.13 4.81 0.72
N ILE A 121 6.23 4.51 0.02
CA ILE A 121 6.75 5.38 -1.04
C ILE A 121 6.48 4.77 -2.41
N TYR A 122 5.87 5.57 -3.28
CA TYR A 122 5.75 5.33 -4.70
C TYR A 122 6.70 6.24 -5.47
N ALA A 123 7.22 5.78 -6.58
CA ALA A 123 8.09 6.57 -7.45
C ALA A 123 7.74 6.36 -8.92
N ASP A 124 7.92 7.42 -9.72
CA ASP A 124 7.76 7.38 -11.18
C ASP A 124 9.02 6.78 -11.85
N GLY A 125 8.90 6.45 -13.14
CA GLY A 125 10.00 5.87 -13.89
C GLY A 125 10.26 4.41 -13.56
N GLN A 126 9.23 3.69 -13.13
CA GLN A 126 9.30 2.28 -12.75
C GLN A 126 8.99 1.35 -13.93
N PRO A 127 9.43 0.09 -13.89
CA PRO A 127 9.05 -0.92 -14.89
C PRO A 127 7.54 -1.14 -14.89
N VAL A 128 7.01 -1.59 -16.02
CA VAL A 128 5.65 -2.11 -16.09
C VAL A 128 5.61 -3.44 -15.33
N GLN A 129 4.87 -3.44 -14.23
CA GLN A 129 4.76 -4.61 -13.33
C GLN A 129 3.39 -4.62 -12.65
N PRO A 130 2.94 -5.75 -12.10
CA PRO A 130 1.73 -5.81 -11.30
C PRO A 130 1.73 -4.76 -10.17
N ASP A 131 0.56 -4.20 -9.89
CA ASP A 131 0.32 -3.11 -8.94
C ASP A 131 0.95 -1.75 -9.30
N ALA A 132 1.72 -1.64 -10.38
CA ALA A 132 2.10 -0.34 -10.91
C ALA A 132 0.88 0.38 -11.49
N TYR A 133 0.93 1.71 -11.52
CA TYR A 133 -0.17 2.52 -12.02
C TYR A 133 0.32 3.76 -12.77
N TYR A 134 -0.58 4.37 -13.52
CA TYR A 134 -0.37 5.69 -14.14
C TYR A 134 -1.69 6.36 -14.46
N THR A 135 -1.66 7.68 -14.66
CA THR A 135 -2.78 8.42 -15.24
C THR A 135 -2.52 8.62 -16.73
N SER A 136 -3.47 8.22 -17.57
CA SER A 136 -3.34 8.42 -19.01
C SER A 136 -3.33 9.92 -19.36
N SER A 137 -2.49 10.33 -20.30
CA SER A 137 -2.52 11.70 -20.84
C SER A 137 -3.78 11.96 -21.66
N ARG A 138 -4.33 10.92 -22.27
CA ARG A 138 -5.60 10.94 -22.99
C ARG A 138 -6.13 9.54 -23.22
N ILE A 139 -7.47 9.38 -23.13
CA ILE A 139 -8.17 8.21 -23.65
C ILE A 139 -9.02 8.62 -24.84
N THR A 140 -8.92 7.84 -25.92
CA THR A 140 -9.69 7.98 -27.16
C THR A 140 -10.43 6.68 -27.45
N ARG A 141 -11.10 6.59 -28.58
CA ARG A 141 -11.77 5.38 -29.05
C ARG A 141 -11.39 5.10 -30.49
N TYR A 142 -11.43 3.83 -30.89
CA TYR A 142 -11.28 3.39 -32.27
C TYR A 142 -12.26 2.27 -32.59
N GLY A 143 -12.55 2.13 -33.88
CA GLY A 143 -13.39 1.04 -34.42
C GLY A 143 -12.60 0.13 -35.36
N TYR A 144 -13.20 -0.99 -35.78
CA TYR A 144 -12.65 -1.81 -36.86
C TYR A 144 -12.52 -1.01 -38.18
N ASP A 145 -13.36 0.01 -38.35
CA ASP A 145 -13.51 0.91 -39.49
C ASP A 145 -12.71 2.22 -39.38
N CYS A 146 -11.75 2.31 -38.46
CA CYS A 146 -10.96 3.52 -38.25
C CYS A 146 -10.12 3.88 -39.50
N TYR A 147 -9.92 5.20 -39.72
CA TYR A 147 -9.05 5.68 -40.79
C TYR A 147 -7.60 5.19 -40.60
N GLY A 148 -7.08 4.50 -41.62
CA GLY A 148 -5.74 3.91 -41.58
C GLY A 148 -5.65 2.57 -40.85
N CYS A 149 -6.76 2.06 -40.34
CA CYS A 149 -6.83 0.68 -39.82
C CYS A 149 -6.84 -0.33 -40.95
N ASN A 150 -6.25 -1.49 -40.71
CA ASN A 150 -6.24 -2.57 -41.71
C ASN A 150 -7.50 -3.41 -41.58
N TYR A 151 -8.53 -3.08 -42.34
CA TYR A 151 -9.80 -3.83 -42.34
C TYR A 151 -10.15 -4.34 -43.74
N GLN A 152 -10.77 -5.52 -43.78
CA GLN A 152 -11.33 -6.16 -44.99
C GLN A 152 -12.63 -6.85 -44.64
N ASN A 153 -13.66 -6.74 -45.51
CA ASN A 153 -14.92 -7.43 -45.33
C ASN A 153 -15.58 -7.18 -43.95
N GLU A 154 -15.66 -5.92 -43.55
CA GLU A 154 -16.24 -5.48 -42.25
C GLU A 154 -15.52 -6.03 -41.00
N ARG A 155 -14.27 -6.44 -41.14
CA ARG A 155 -13.41 -6.93 -40.07
C ARG A 155 -12.04 -6.30 -40.10
N GLY A 156 -11.52 -5.98 -38.94
CA GLY A 156 -10.16 -5.50 -38.71
C GLY A 156 -9.32 -6.53 -37.96
N ASN A 157 -8.05 -6.23 -37.81
CA ASN A 157 -7.13 -6.99 -36.99
C ASN A 157 -6.40 -6.07 -36.05
N THR A 158 -6.31 -6.46 -34.77
CA THR A 158 -5.44 -5.79 -33.81
C THR A 158 -3.97 -6.13 -34.09
N ALA A 159 -3.06 -5.36 -33.50
CA ALA A 159 -1.61 -5.65 -33.57
C ALA A 159 -1.24 -7.00 -32.93
N ALA A 160 -2.05 -7.53 -32.02
CA ALA A 160 -1.91 -8.88 -31.48
C ALA A 160 -2.39 -9.98 -32.45
N GLY A 161 -3.03 -9.63 -33.57
CA GLY A 161 -3.60 -10.56 -34.54
C GLY A 161 -5.01 -11.03 -34.19
N ILE A 162 -5.68 -10.40 -33.25
CA ILE A 162 -7.07 -10.69 -32.91
C ILE A 162 -8.00 -10.03 -33.95
N GLN A 163 -8.91 -10.80 -34.52
CA GLN A 163 -9.91 -10.27 -35.45
C GLN A 163 -11.05 -9.60 -34.69
N ILE A 164 -11.44 -8.42 -35.15
CA ILE A 164 -12.47 -7.56 -34.57
C ILE A 164 -13.45 -7.10 -35.65
N GLY A 165 -14.70 -6.94 -35.29
CA GLY A 165 -15.76 -6.42 -36.17
C GLY A 165 -16.62 -5.38 -35.47
N ASN A 166 -17.71 -4.96 -36.08
CA ASN A 166 -18.59 -3.91 -35.52
C ASN A 166 -19.08 -4.24 -34.10
N ASN A 167 -19.54 -5.46 -33.89
CA ASN A 167 -20.08 -5.89 -32.60
C ASN A 167 -19.71 -7.35 -32.33
N GLU A 168 -18.54 -7.74 -32.75
CA GLU A 168 -18.04 -9.09 -32.56
C GLU A 168 -16.52 -9.11 -32.46
N VAL A 169 -16.00 -10.03 -31.65
CA VAL A 169 -14.56 -10.24 -31.46
C VAL A 169 -14.29 -11.74 -31.55
N ARG A 170 -13.26 -12.13 -32.31
CA ARG A 170 -12.81 -13.52 -32.38
C ARG A 170 -12.06 -13.88 -31.10
N GLN A 171 -12.57 -14.91 -30.43
CA GLN A 171 -12.02 -15.39 -29.17
C GLN A 171 -10.84 -16.35 -29.38
N LYS A 172 -10.16 -16.73 -28.31
CA LYS A 172 -9.00 -17.62 -28.32
C LYS A 172 -9.28 -19.00 -28.93
N ASP A 173 -10.48 -19.51 -28.72
CA ASP A 173 -10.92 -20.78 -29.28
C ASP A 173 -11.32 -20.71 -30.79
N GLY A 174 -11.20 -19.53 -31.39
CA GLY A 174 -11.55 -19.26 -32.78
C GLY A 174 -13.04 -18.93 -32.99
N SER A 175 -13.88 -18.98 -31.96
CA SER A 175 -15.27 -18.57 -32.05
C SER A 175 -15.43 -17.07 -32.18
N TRP A 176 -16.52 -16.59 -32.75
CA TRP A 176 -16.92 -15.20 -32.73
C TRP A 176 -17.93 -14.95 -31.61
N LYS A 177 -17.64 -13.99 -30.75
CA LYS A 177 -18.53 -13.53 -29.69
C LYS A 177 -19.04 -12.16 -29.96
N THR A 178 -20.34 -11.95 -29.76
CA THR A 178 -20.98 -10.65 -29.81
C THR A 178 -20.41 -9.75 -28.68
N GLY A 179 -20.10 -8.51 -29.02
CA GLY A 179 -19.56 -7.50 -28.11
C GLY A 179 -18.22 -6.96 -28.54
N ILE A 180 -17.55 -6.27 -27.63
CA ILE A 180 -16.26 -5.59 -27.83
C ILE A 180 -15.17 -6.10 -26.91
N THR A 181 -15.34 -7.32 -26.39
CA THR A 181 -14.40 -7.92 -25.42
C THR A 181 -13.74 -9.17 -25.98
N TYR A 182 -12.46 -9.35 -25.64
CA TYR A 182 -11.71 -10.57 -25.86
C TYR A 182 -11.53 -11.28 -24.53
N GLU A 183 -11.98 -12.54 -24.43
CA GLU A 183 -11.95 -13.34 -23.19
C GLU A 183 -12.48 -12.61 -21.96
N GLY A 184 -13.48 -11.72 -22.15
CA GLY A 184 -14.08 -10.93 -21.07
C GLY A 184 -13.39 -9.60 -20.75
N TYR A 185 -12.27 -9.27 -21.40
CA TYR A 185 -11.54 -8.02 -21.25
C TYR A 185 -11.84 -7.06 -22.40
N TYR A 186 -12.04 -5.77 -22.08
CA TYR A 186 -12.13 -4.74 -23.14
C TYR A 186 -10.78 -4.58 -23.84
N ILE A 187 -10.81 -4.39 -25.15
CA ILE A 187 -9.58 -4.28 -25.94
C ILE A 187 -9.11 -2.83 -25.94
N ILE A 188 -7.81 -2.64 -25.70
CA ILE A 188 -7.17 -1.32 -25.78
C ILE A 188 -5.91 -1.37 -26.64
N ALA A 189 -5.62 -0.22 -27.29
CA ALA A 189 -4.31 0.10 -27.82
C ALA A 189 -3.55 1.01 -26.86
N THR A 190 -2.25 0.75 -26.72
CA THR A 190 -1.32 1.56 -25.93
C THR A 190 -0.01 1.78 -26.68
N SER A 191 0.89 2.61 -26.15
CA SER A 191 2.26 2.72 -26.66
C SER A 191 3.03 1.40 -26.50
N GLN A 192 4.14 1.27 -27.20
CA GLN A 192 5.01 0.09 -27.10
C GLN A 192 5.63 -0.10 -25.70
N SER A 193 5.65 0.97 -24.88
CA SER A 193 6.13 0.92 -23.50
C SER A 193 5.32 -0.02 -22.63
N ILE A 194 4.01 -0.15 -22.89
CA ILE A 194 3.16 -1.11 -22.18
C ILE A 194 3.15 -2.40 -23.00
N PRO A 195 3.60 -3.51 -22.44
CA PRO A 195 3.68 -4.76 -23.18
C PRO A 195 2.32 -5.26 -23.71
N MET A 196 2.36 -5.98 -24.83
CA MET A 196 1.19 -6.70 -25.36
C MET A 196 0.71 -7.74 -24.32
N CYS A 197 -0.58 -8.05 -24.27
CA CYS A 197 -1.23 -8.94 -23.31
C CYS A 197 -1.25 -8.44 -21.84
N THR A 198 -0.79 -7.21 -21.57
CA THR A 198 -0.93 -6.62 -20.23
C THR A 198 -2.41 -6.45 -19.92
N ILE A 199 -2.84 -6.95 -18.77
CA ILE A 199 -4.19 -6.70 -18.22
C ILE A 199 -4.11 -5.50 -17.30
N VAL A 200 -5.06 -4.58 -17.47
CA VAL A 200 -5.18 -3.37 -16.68
C VAL A 200 -6.59 -3.19 -16.13
N GLU A 201 -6.69 -2.47 -15.03
CA GLU A 201 -7.95 -1.89 -14.57
C GLU A 201 -7.97 -0.41 -14.91
N ILE A 202 -9.04 0.02 -15.58
CA ILE A 202 -9.27 1.42 -15.94
C ILE A 202 -10.33 1.97 -14.99
N SER A 203 -9.99 3.04 -14.30
CA SER A 203 -10.85 3.72 -13.32
C SER A 203 -10.91 5.22 -13.56
N ASN A 204 -11.69 5.93 -12.75
CA ASN A 204 -11.79 7.40 -12.80
C ASN A 204 -12.19 7.93 -14.19
N HIS A 205 -13.13 7.27 -14.85
CA HIS A 205 -13.57 7.57 -16.22
C HIS A 205 -15.02 8.03 -16.30
N SER A 206 -15.41 8.60 -17.45
CA SER A 206 -16.79 8.98 -17.80
C SER A 206 -17.38 8.13 -18.94
N ILE A 207 -16.75 7.00 -19.26
CA ILE A 207 -17.11 6.12 -20.35
C ILE A 207 -18.36 5.32 -19.98
N GLU A 208 -19.29 5.18 -20.95
CA GLU A 208 -20.53 4.44 -20.75
C GLU A 208 -20.97 3.73 -22.04
N GLY A 209 -21.51 2.52 -21.92
CA GLY A 209 -22.02 1.71 -23.03
C GLY A 209 -21.30 0.36 -23.15
N ARG A 210 -21.91 -0.60 -23.83
CA ARG A 210 -21.38 -1.98 -24.02
C ARG A 210 -20.95 -2.66 -22.72
N GLY A 211 -21.70 -2.45 -21.65
CA GLY A 211 -21.41 -3.03 -20.33
C GLY A 211 -20.52 -2.17 -19.43
N ILE A 212 -19.84 -1.14 -19.97
CA ILE A 212 -19.12 -0.16 -19.16
C ILE A 212 -20.12 0.78 -18.51
N LYS A 213 -19.98 1.02 -17.21
CA LYS A 213 -20.78 1.96 -16.43
C LYS A 213 -19.90 3.11 -15.97
N LYS A 214 -20.35 4.35 -16.19
CA LYS A 214 -19.63 5.56 -15.79
C LYS A 214 -19.17 5.51 -14.32
N GLY A 215 -17.87 5.75 -14.10
CA GLY A 215 -17.26 5.78 -12.78
C GLY A 215 -17.02 4.41 -12.13
N VAL A 216 -17.46 3.30 -12.77
CA VAL A 216 -17.22 1.94 -12.27
C VAL A 216 -15.99 1.37 -12.97
N PRO A 217 -14.94 0.97 -12.24
CA PRO A 217 -13.75 0.39 -12.84
C PRO A 217 -14.06 -0.82 -13.73
N PHE A 218 -13.33 -0.95 -14.83
CA PHE A 218 -13.43 -2.12 -15.71
C PHE A 218 -12.05 -2.64 -16.13
N LYS A 219 -11.99 -3.93 -16.48
CA LYS A 219 -10.75 -4.56 -16.89
C LYS A 219 -10.59 -4.54 -18.41
N ALA A 220 -9.36 -4.23 -18.85
CA ALA A 220 -9.00 -4.20 -20.25
C ALA A 220 -7.69 -4.96 -20.49
N ILE A 221 -7.48 -5.35 -21.74
CA ILE A 221 -6.26 -6.06 -22.19
C ILE A 221 -5.62 -5.30 -23.36
N VAL A 222 -4.31 -5.18 -23.32
CA VAL A 222 -3.52 -4.56 -24.40
C VAL A 222 -3.35 -5.53 -25.55
N LEU A 223 -4.13 -5.35 -26.61
CA LEU A 223 -4.08 -6.19 -27.82
C LEU A 223 -3.77 -5.41 -29.08
N ASP A 224 -3.67 -4.06 -28.96
CA ASP A 224 -3.51 -3.25 -30.16
C ASP A 224 -2.44 -2.16 -30.00
N ARG A 225 -2.07 -1.58 -31.14
CA ARG A 225 -1.11 -0.50 -31.28
C ARG A 225 -1.62 0.48 -32.34
N GLY A 226 -1.46 1.76 -32.08
CA GLY A 226 -1.74 2.82 -33.04
C GLY A 226 -0.53 3.75 -33.19
N GLY A 227 -0.23 4.22 -34.41
CA GLY A 227 0.89 5.13 -34.63
C GLY A 227 0.79 6.44 -33.86
N ALA A 228 -0.44 6.89 -33.56
CA ALA A 228 -0.70 8.10 -32.77
C ALA A 228 -0.78 7.81 -31.25
N ILE A 229 -0.72 6.54 -30.82
CA ILE A 229 -0.84 6.14 -29.41
C ILE A 229 0.55 6.04 -28.80
N THR A 230 1.03 7.16 -28.29
CA THR A 230 2.37 7.32 -27.72
C THR A 230 2.30 7.73 -26.24
N GLY A 231 3.38 7.50 -25.49
CA GLY A 231 3.43 7.81 -24.07
C GLY A 231 2.36 7.08 -23.27
N SER A 232 1.65 7.79 -22.40
CA SER A 232 0.57 7.24 -21.59
C SER A 232 -0.83 7.30 -22.23
N LYS A 233 -0.93 7.56 -23.55
CA LYS A 233 -2.21 7.55 -24.27
C LYS A 233 -2.78 6.13 -24.33
N ILE A 234 -4.11 6.07 -24.34
CA ILE A 234 -4.90 4.84 -24.49
C ILE A 234 -5.95 5.04 -25.54
N ASP A 235 -6.21 4.01 -26.33
CA ASP A 235 -7.31 3.98 -27.29
C ASP A 235 -8.19 2.74 -27.02
N LEU A 236 -9.49 2.98 -26.83
CA LEU A 236 -10.44 1.94 -26.48
C LEU A 236 -11.17 1.45 -27.74
N PHE A 237 -11.16 0.16 -27.98
CA PHE A 237 -11.98 -0.45 -29.03
C PHE A 237 -13.47 -0.35 -28.68
N VAL A 238 -14.27 0.20 -29.59
CA VAL A 238 -15.71 0.45 -29.38
C VAL A 238 -16.61 -0.20 -30.44
N GLY A 239 -16.05 -1.09 -31.24
CA GLY A 239 -16.73 -1.73 -32.38
C GLY A 239 -16.54 -0.91 -33.65
N SER A 240 -17.37 0.07 -33.92
CA SER A 240 -17.27 0.98 -35.05
C SER A 240 -17.02 2.42 -34.60
N GLU A 241 -16.24 3.21 -35.36
CA GLU A 241 -16.10 4.65 -35.14
C GLU A 241 -17.31 5.41 -35.64
N SER A 242 -17.91 4.95 -36.73
CA SER A 242 -19.07 5.60 -37.39
C SER A 242 -20.37 5.40 -36.59
N ASP A 243 -20.50 4.29 -35.89
CA ASP A 243 -21.64 3.99 -35.00
C ASP A 243 -21.18 3.47 -33.63
N PRO A 244 -20.58 4.34 -32.81
CA PRO A 244 -20.05 3.92 -31.54
C PRO A 244 -21.15 3.72 -30.50
N ALA A 245 -21.33 2.51 -30.08
CA ALA A 245 -22.24 2.16 -28.98
C ALA A 245 -21.63 2.45 -27.61
N VAL A 246 -20.48 3.12 -27.54
CA VAL A 246 -19.80 3.55 -26.33
C VAL A 246 -19.59 5.06 -26.36
N SER A 247 -20.12 5.75 -25.37
CA SER A 247 -19.86 7.18 -25.13
C SER A 247 -18.59 7.34 -24.31
N MET A 248 -17.67 8.19 -24.77
CA MET A 248 -16.44 8.53 -24.03
C MET A 248 -16.69 9.51 -22.88
N GLY A 249 -17.86 10.17 -22.87
CA GLY A 249 -18.20 11.20 -21.91
C GLY A 249 -17.28 12.43 -22.00
N SER A 250 -17.20 13.19 -20.91
CA SER A 250 -16.43 14.47 -20.87
C SER A 250 -14.99 14.30 -20.40
N LYS A 251 -14.68 13.27 -19.60
CA LYS A 251 -13.35 13.07 -19.04
C LYS A 251 -12.40 12.46 -20.06
N ARG A 252 -11.26 13.10 -20.28
CA ARG A 252 -10.28 12.70 -21.27
C ARG A 252 -9.09 11.92 -20.74
N THR A 253 -8.94 11.87 -19.42
CA THR A 253 -7.90 11.10 -18.71
C THR A 253 -8.54 10.03 -17.87
N VAL A 254 -7.84 8.93 -17.64
CA VAL A 254 -8.26 7.82 -16.80
C VAL A 254 -7.09 7.34 -15.97
N ASP A 255 -7.37 6.74 -14.83
CA ASP A 255 -6.36 6.08 -14.02
C ASP A 255 -6.28 4.60 -14.41
N VAL A 256 -5.06 4.10 -14.51
CA VAL A 256 -4.75 2.77 -15.00
C VAL A 256 -3.89 2.05 -13.98
N LYS A 257 -4.37 0.91 -13.52
CA LYS A 257 -3.61 -0.01 -12.66
C LYS A 257 -3.23 -1.26 -13.47
N ILE A 258 -1.95 -1.61 -13.47
CA ILE A 258 -1.47 -2.85 -14.05
C ILE A 258 -1.87 -4.02 -13.15
N LEU A 259 -2.62 -4.97 -13.68
CA LEU A 259 -3.05 -6.15 -12.92
C LEU A 259 -2.14 -7.36 -13.17
N ASP A 260 -1.80 -7.58 -14.46
CA ASP A 260 -0.97 -8.72 -14.86
C ASP A 260 -0.28 -8.42 -16.19
N LEU A 261 0.88 -9.02 -16.40
CA LEU A 261 1.64 -8.89 -17.66
C LEU A 261 1.41 -10.03 -18.63
N ASN A 262 0.72 -11.05 -18.26
CA ASN A 262 0.45 -12.31 -18.98
C ASN A 262 1.56 -12.78 -19.91
N SER A 263 1.78 -14.08 -20.00
CA SER A 263 2.82 -14.65 -20.85
C SER A 263 2.55 -14.34 -22.33
N ARG A 264 3.60 -13.86 -23.02
CA ARG A 264 3.55 -13.44 -24.42
C ARG A 264 4.18 -14.50 -25.28
N TYR A 265 3.41 -15.43 -25.68
CA TYR A 265 3.85 -16.38 -26.69
C TYR A 265 3.32 -15.94 -28.05
N LYS A 266 4.20 -15.80 -29.03
CA LYS A 266 3.84 -15.48 -30.41
C LYS A 266 3.88 -16.78 -31.22
N SER A 267 2.74 -17.29 -31.65
CA SER A 267 2.64 -18.43 -32.52
C SER A 267 1.91 -18.03 -33.80
N GLY A 268 2.47 -18.37 -34.97
CA GLY A 268 1.81 -18.12 -36.26
C GLY A 268 1.47 -16.65 -36.54
N GLY A 269 2.20 -15.70 -35.98
CA GLY A 269 1.91 -14.26 -36.15
C GLY A 269 0.95 -13.64 -35.14
N MET A 270 0.29 -14.44 -34.31
CA MET A 270 -0.61 -13.98 -33.26
C MET A 270 0.00 -14.06 -31.88
N PHE A 271 -0.35 -13.14 -31.00
CA PHE A 271 0.01 -13.23 -29.58
C PHE A 271 -0.94 -14.18 -28.87
N ASN A 272 -0.39 -15.14 -28.17
CA ASN A 272 -1.16 -15.97 -27.25
C ASN A 272 -1.05 -15.34 -25.85
N CYS A 273 -2.05 -14.53 -25.49
CA CYS A 273 -2.16 -14.01 -24.15
C CYS A 273 -2.67 -15.13 -23.24
N GLY A 274 -2.09 -15.32 -22.07
CA GLY A 274 -2.46 -16.38 -21.12
C GLY A 274 -3.80 -16.15 -20.40
N VAL A 275 -4.82 -15.59 -21.10
CA VAL A 275 -6.18 -15.34 -20.61
C VAL A 275 -7.13 -16.41 -21.06
#